data_770605d298a905a305a845e42355e0e4
#
_entry.id   770605d298a905a305a845e42355e0e4
#
_cell.length_a   1.000
_cell.length_b   1.000
_cell.length_c   1.000
_cell.angle_alpha   90.00
_cell.angle_beta   90.00
_cell.angle_gamma   90.00
#
_symmetry.space_group_name_H-M   'P 1'
#
loop_
_entity.id
_entity.type
_entity.pdbx_description
1 polymer ?
#
loop_
_entity_poly.entity_id
_entity_poly.type
_entity_poly.pdbx_seq_one_letter_code
_entity_poly.pdbx_strand_id
1 'polypeptide(L)'
;MTESPGQAFHKAYTDDPAGARVSFDYTITEAFMPTKERPRVTVRNLLKVRPAADTTHFWQERRPPRSEVAGVSEAQLRQEATFVSGMASAGLHPVRAWVRIPDGLADDPEAFAEFIDYRLLVRLATAENQALTLGEHGILSHPDLTRLPYRGDFVAGVLAACNEIEQIGATAHAMIVNPYDWWYSMVGRSVLAELAANGTLISRTRMIAPGHALVGDFAVGARLLDGGRSEIRVEEPPPGTFATPGPAVVAEVWEGLALHLPTHFFYMTPVVDEGWTPR
;
A
#
# COMPACT_ATOMS: atom_id res chain seq x y z
N MET A 1 -8.45 11.95 -27.02
CA MET A 1 -7.52 11.56 -25.94
C MET A 1 -7.82 12.47 -24.77
N THR A 2 -8.04 11.93 -23.59
CA THR A 2 -8.23 12.73 -22.37
C THR A 2 -6.90 13.38 -22.02
N GLU A 3 -6.92 14.65 -21.69
CA GLU A 3 -5.76 15.41 -21.25
C GLU A 3 -5.16 14.79 -19.98
N SER A 4 -3.82 14.66 -19.89
CA SER A 4 -3.17 14.13 -18.70
C SER A 4 -3.15 15.19 -17.57
N PRO A 5 -3.05 14.75 -16.29
CA PRO A 5 -2.89 15.70 -15.18
C PRO A 5 -1.72 16.64 -15.35
N GLY A 6 -0.60 16.18 -15.91
CA GLY A 6 0.57 17.01 -16.21
C GLY A 6 0.30 18.05 -17.28
N GLN A 7 -0.44 17.69 -18.35
CA GLN A 7 -0.83 18.64 -19.39
C GLN A 7 -1.78 19.71 -18.84
N ALA A 8 -2.78 19.31 -18.05
CA ALA A 8 -3.70 20.24 -17.40
C ALA A 8 -2.95 21.18 -16.44
N PHE A 9 -2.00 20.63 -15.66
CA PHE A 9 -1.22 21.42 -14.71
C PHE A 9 -0.25 22.37 -15.42
N HIS A 10 0.36 22.00 -16.54
CA HIS A 10 1.19 22.90 -17.33
C HIS A 10 0.41 24.15 -17.78
N LYS A 11 -0.82 23.98 -18.27
CA LYS A 11 -1.66 25.13 -18.66
C LYS A 11 -1.91 26.05 -17.48
N ALA A 12 -2.36 25.50 -16.35
CA ALA A 12 -2.61 26.29 -15.15
C ALA A 12 -1.34 27.00 -14.64
N TYR A 13 -0.19 26.34 -14.72
CA TYR A 13 1.10 26.88 -14.32
C TYR A 13 1.60 27.99 -15.24
N THR A 14 1.33 27.88 -16.55
CA THR A 14 1.68 28.92 -17.53
C THR A 14 0.84 30.18 -17.32
N ASP A 15 -0.44 30.04 -16.95
CA ASP A 15 -1.34 31.17 -16.70
C ASP A 15 -1.04 31.85 -15.36
N ASP A 16 -0.79 31.10 -14.30
CA ASP A 16 -0.46 31.62 -12.96
C ASP A 16 0.48 30.65 -12.23
N PRO A 17 1.80 30.82 -12.31
CA PRO A 17 2.76 29.91 -11.68
C PRO A 17 2.62 29.75 -10.17
N ALA A 18 2.16 30.79 -9.46
CA ALA A 18 2.04 30.79 -8.01
C ALA A 18 0.73 30.20 -7.53
N GLY A 19 -0.36 30.39 -8.30
CA GLY A 19 -1.71 29.91 -7.97
C GLY A 19 -2.12 28.66 -8.73
N ALA A 20 -1.24 28.04 -9.51
CA ALA A 20 -1.56 26.86 -10.31
C ALA A 20 -2.16 25.74 -9.45
N ARG A 21 -3.34 25.28 -9.86
CA ARG A 21 -4.08 24.22 -9.15
C ARG A 21 -4.93 23.42 -10.15
N VAL A 22 -4.85 22.10 -10.09
CA VAL A 22 -5.64 21.19 -10.93
C VAL A 22 -6.12 19.99 -10.10
N SER A 23 -7.41 19.69 -10.18
CA SER A 23 -7.97 18.45 -9.69
C SER A 23 -7.84 17.34 -10.73
N PHE A 24 -7.55 16.13 -10.30
CA PHE A 24 -7.42 14.98 -11.19
C PHE A 24 -8.07 13.73 -10.56
N ASP A 25 -8.37 12.75 -11.39
CA ASP A 25 -8.89 11.48 -10.90
C ASP A 25 -7.75 10.49 -10.66
N TYR A 26 -7.44 10.27 -9.39
CA TYR A 26 -6.38 9.35 -8.97
C TYR A 26 -6.80 7.88 -8.99
N THR A 27 -8.09 7.61 -9.08
CA THR A 27 -8.60 6.23 -9.15
C THR A 27 -8.18 5.52 -10.43
N ILE A 28 -7.81 6.28 -11.46
CA ILE A 28 -7.43 5.78 -12.79
C ILE A 28 -5.91 5.65 -12.90
N THR A 29 -5.32 4.73 -12.13
CA THR A 29 -3.90 4.37 -12.29
C THR A 29 -3.56 3.85 -13.69
N GLU A 30 -4.53 3.42 -14.46
CA GLU A 30 -4.39 2.99 -15.86
C GLU A 30 -4.26 4.16 -16.86
N ALA A 31 -4.62 5.38 -16.45
CA ALA A 31 -4.60 6.54 -17.33
C ALA A 31 -3.20 7.13 -17.52
N PHE A 32 -2.26 6.87 -16.61
CA PHE A 32 -0.91 7.42 -16.70
C PHE A 32 -0.04 6.57 -17.62
N MET A 33 0.53 7.20 -18.66
CA MET A 33 1.46 6.52 -19.59
C MET A 33 2.55 5.72 -18.89
N PRO A 34 3.21 6.23 -17.83
CA PRO A 34 4.22 5.47 -17.09
C PRO A 34 3.69 4.21 -16.41
N THR A 35 2.43 4.18 -16.01
CA THR A 35 1.82 2.99 -15.40
C THR A 35 1.36 1.97 -16.44
N LYS A 36 0.98 2.42 -17.66
CA LYS A 36 0.69 1.52 -18.78
C LYS A 36 1.93 0.81 -19.29
N GLU A 37 3.04 1.54 -19.43
CA GLU A 37 4.30 0.98 -19.91
C GLU A 37 5.02 0.12 -18.86
N ARG A 38 4.79 0.39 -17.57
CA ARG A 38 5.38 -0.32 -16.44
C ARG A 38 4.32 -0.68 -15.41
N PRO A 39 3.39 -1.57 -15.73
CA PRO A 39 2.33 -1.93 -14.80
C PRO A 39 2.97 -2.49 -13.52
N ARG A 40 2.75 -1.80 -12.42
CA ARG A 40 3.13 -2.25 -11.09
C ARG A 40 1.86 -2.48 -10.30
N VAL A 41 1.74 -3.64 -9.71
CA VAL A 41 0.73 -3.86 -8.68
C VAL A 41 1.18 -3.07 -7.45
N THR A 42 0.51 -1.97 -7.16
CA THR A 42 0.70 -1.17 -5.94
C THR A 42 -0.12 -1.77 -4.81
N VAL A 43 0.09 -1.29 -3.58
CA VAL A 43 -0.73 -1.74 -2.43
C VAL A 43 -2.20 -1.39 -2.64
N ARG A 44 -2.49 -0.23 -3.22
CA ARG A 44 -3.85 0.18 -3.62
C ARG A 44 -4.55 -0.87 -4.49
N ASN A 45 -3.84 -1.46 -5.46
CA ASN A 45 -4.41 -2.46 -6.37
C ASN A 45 -4.79 -3.78 -5.68
N LEU A 46 -4.30 -4.02 -4.47
CA LEU A 46 -4.66 -5.19 -3.67
C LEU A 46 -5.98 -5.00 -2.90
N LEU A 47 -6.42 -3.75 -2.75
CA LEU A 47 -7.54 -3.34 -1.91
C LEU A 47 -8.78 -3.03 -2.74
N LYS A 48 -9.95 -3.32 -2.21
CA LYS A 48 -11.21 -2.79 -2.77
C LYS A 48 -11.38 -1.34 -2.31
N VAL A 49 -11.63 -0.45 -3.25
CA VAL A 49 -11.85 0.97 -3.01
C VAL A 49 -13.30 1.23 -2.63
N ARG A 50 -13.53 2.06 -1.62
CA ARG A 50 -14.83 2.54 -1.20
C ARG A 50 -14.81 4.07 -1.07
N PRO A 51 -15.72 4.80 -1.72
CA PRO A 51 -15.86 6.23 -1.50
C PRO A 51 -16.20 6.54 -0.04
N ALA A 52 -15.58 7.56 0.52
CA ALA A 52 -15.80 8.03 1.87
C ALA A 52 -15.71 9.57 1.92
N ALA A 53 -16.63 10.21 2.67
CA ALA A 53 -16.62 11.67 2.78
C ALA A 53 -15.82 12.16 3.98
N ASP A 54 -15.69 11.34 5.02
CA ASP A 54 -15.05 11.66 6.28
C ASP A 54 -14.73 10.36 7.04
N THR A 55 -14.88 10.36 8.35
CA THR A 55 -14.69 9.18 9.20
C THR A 55 -15.70 8.08 8.86
N THR A 56 -15.21 6.89 8.60
CA THR A 56 -16.02 5.69 8.35
C THR A 56 -15.99 4.77 9.56
N HIS A 57 -17.17 4.43 10.06
CA HIS A 57 -17.34 3.42 11.11
C HIS A 57 -17.56 2.05 10.48
N PHE A 58 -16.92 1.02 11.03
CA PHE A 58 -17.02 -0.35 10.53
C PHE A 58 -16.82 -1.37 11.64
N TRP A 59 -17.32 -2.59 11.40
CA TRP A 59 -17.05 -3.72 12.26
C TRP A 59 -15.66 -4.26 11.98
N GLN A 60 -14.89 -4.44 13.05
CA GLN A 60 -13.56 -5.03 13.03
C GLN A 60 -13.57 -6.28 13.89
N GLU A 61 -13.10 -7.38 13.33
CA GLU A 61 -12.80 -8.59 14.10
C GLU A 61 -11.50 -8.39 14.87
N ARG A 62 -11.51 -8.79 16.14
CA ARG A 62 -10.35 -8.72 17.02
C ARG A 62 -9.81 -10.11 17.27
N ARG A 63 -8.53 -10.19 17.61
CA ARG A 63 -7.93 -11.45 18.01
C ARG A 63 -8.62 -11.96 19.28
N PRO A 64 -9.13 -13.22 19.30
CA PRO A 64 -9.68 -13.80 20.50
C PRO A 64 -8.58 -13.97 21.58
N PRO A 65 -8.93 -13.94 22.87
CA PRO A 65 -8.00 -14.21 23.95
C PRO A 65 -7.34 -15.59 23.78
N ARG A 66 -6.04 -15.69 24.09
CA ARG A 66 -5.25 -16.92 23.90
C ARG A 66 -5.83 -18.17 24.62
N SER A 67 -6.62 -17.98 25.66
CA SER A 67 -7.27 -19.06 26.41
C SER A 67 -8.32 -19.84 25.60
N GLU A 68 -8.79 -19.30 24.48
CA GLU A 68 -9.83 -19.91 23.64
C GLU A 68 -9.23 -20.76 22.49
N VAL A 69 -7.91 -20.72 22.30
CA VAL A 69 -7.20 -21.41 21.20
C VAL A 69 -6.63 -22.78 21.64
N ALA A 70 -6.86 -23.22 22.86
CA ALA A 70 -6.30 -24.47 23.37
C ALA A 70 -7.10 -25.69 22.90
N GLY A 71 -6.52 -26.43 21.95
CA GLY A 71 -6.83 -27.84 21.61
C GLY A 71 -8.30 -28.13 21.26
N VAL A 72 -8.63 -28.12 20.00
CA VAL A 72 -9.98 -28.52 19.51
C VAL A 72 -10.20 -30.01 19.76
N SER A 73 -11.01 -30.38 20.74
CA SER A 73 -11.53 -31.74 20.88
C SER A 73 -12.73 -31.92 19.94
N GLU A 74 -13.04 -33.18 19.59
CA GLU A 74 -14.18 -33.51 18.73
C GLU A 74 -15.53 -32.98 19.26
N ALA A 75 -15.67 -32.83 20.58
CA ALA A 75 -16.79 -32.14 21.22
C ALA A 75 -16.83 -30.63 21.01
N GLN A 76 -15.69 -30.00 20.80
CA GLN A 76 -15.56 -28.56 20.57
C GLN A 76 -15.78 -28.17 19.09
N LEU A 77 -15.68 -29.11 18.13
CA LEU A 77 -16.06 -28.88 16.73
C LEU A 77 -17.55 -28.55 16.54
N ARG A 78 -18.36 -28.73 17.57
CA ARG A 78 -19.79 -28.37 17.57
C ARG A 78 -20.11 -27.06 18.27
N GLN A 79 -19.12 -26.39 18.84
CA GLN A 79 -19.32 -25.08 19.44
C GLN A 79 -19.19 -24.01 18.34
N GLU A 80 -20.14 -23.08 18.30
CA GLU A 80 -20.00 -21.89 17.49
C GLU A 80 -18.69 -21.21 17.82
N ALA A 81 -17.90 -20.87 16.80
CA ALA A 81 -16.70 -20.08 16.98
C ALA A 81 -17.09 -18.73 17.57
N THR A 82 -16.53 -18.37 18.71
CA THR A 82 -16.78 -17.07 19.32
C THR A 82 -15.98 -16.00 18.58
N PHE A 83 -16.66 -15.24 17.73
CA PHE A 83 -16.05 -14.10 17.07
C PHE A 83 -16.07 -12.88 18.01
N VAL A 84 -14.89 -12.37 18.31
CA VAL A 84 -14.74 -11.11 19.03
C VAL A 84 -14.74 -9.98 18.03
N SER A 85 -15.79 -9.20 18.00
CA SER A 85 -15.89 -8.05 17.09
C SER A 85 -16.19 -6.77 17.86
N GLY A 86 -15.83 -5.63 17.29
CA GLY A 86 -16.11 -4.33 17.84
C GLY A 86 -16.20 -3.26 16.75
N MET A 87 -16.79 -2.13 17.12
CA MET A 87 -16.80 -0.96 16.25
C MET A 87 -15.40 -0.35 16.21
N ALA A 88 -14.91 -0.11 15.01
CA ALA A 88 -13.70 0.65 14.72
C ALA A 88 -14.04 1.83 13.82
N SER A 89 -13.14 2.78 13.70
CA SER A 89 -13.28 3.93 12.80
C SER A 89 -11.98 4.19 12.05
N ALA A 90 -12.09 4.61 10.80
CA ALA A 90 -10.99 5.10 10.01
C ALA A 90 -11.34 6.46 9.41
N GLY A 91 -10.45 7.43 9.56
CA GLY A 91 -10.55 8.76 8.96
C GLY A 91 -9.81 8.82 7.63
N LEU A 92 -10.06 9.89 6.88
CA LEU A 92 -9.29 10.25 5.70
C LEU A 92 -8.09 11.09 6.11
N HIS A 93 -6.93 10.80 5.55
CA HIS A 93 -5.69 11.52 5.77
C HIS A 93 -5.07 11.95 4.44
N PRO A 94 -4.42 13.13 4.36
CA PRO A 94 -3.77 13.56 3.14
C PRO A 94 -2.47 12.75 2.93
N VAL A 95 -2.37 12.10 1.79
CA VAL A 95 -1.12 11.51 1.29
C VAL A 95 -0.53 12.48 0.28
N ARG A 96 0.73 12.88 0.48
CA ARG A 96 1.37 13.94 -0.29
C ARG A 96 2.70 13.52 -0.88
N ALA A 97 2.97 14.01 -2.09
CA ALA A 97 4.28 13.95 -2.71
C ALA A 97 4.69 15.33 -3.22
N TRP A 98 5.97 15.66 -3.10
CA TRP A 98 6.51 16.95 -3.42
C TRP A 98 7.62 16.84 -4.46
N VAL A 99 7.64 17.77 -5.42
CA VAL A 99 8.74 17.94 -6.36
C VAL A 99 8.99 19.43 -6.59
N ARG A 100 10.21 19.77 -6.94
CA ARG A 100 10.54 21.10 -7.52
C ARG A 100 10.57 21.00 -9.02
N ILE A 101 10.07 22.01 -9.68
CA ILE A 101 10.19 22.16 -11.12
C ILE A 101 11.63 22.60 -11.41
N PRO A 102 12.38 21.87 -12.24
CA PRO A 102 13.68 22.32 -12.71
C PRO A 102 13.57 23.63 -13.50
N ASP A 103 14.61 24.47 -13.39
CA ASP A 103 14.67 25.73 -14.14
C ASP A 103 14.55 25.45 -15.64
N GLY A 104 13.75 26.27 -16.33
CA GLY A 104 13.52 26.18 -17.77
C GLY A 104 12.61 25.04 -18.23
N LEU A 105 12.20 24.13 -17.34
CA LEU A 105 11.32 23.01 -17.73
C LEU A 105 9.92 23.50 -18.13
N ALA A 106 9.48 24.63 -17.58
CA ALA A 106 8.15 25.19 -17.89
C ALA A 106 8.03 25.69 -19.34
N ASP A 107 9.17 25.94 -20.02
CA ASP A 107 9.22 26.39 -21.42
C ASP A 107 8.94 25.26 -22.41
N ASP A 108 8.98 23.98 -21.96
CA ASP A 108 8.68 22.79 -22.75
C ASP A 108 7.43 22.09 -22.18
N PRO A 109 6.25 22.28 -22.82
CA PRO A 109 4.99 21.72 -22.33
C PRO A 109 4.95 20.20 -22.24
N GLU A 110 5.62 19.51 -23.18
CA GLU A 110 5.63 18.04 -23.23
C GLU A 110 6.52 17.48 -22.12
N ALA A 111 7.75 17.97 -21.99
CA ALA A 111 8.66 17.57 -20.92
C ALA A 111 8.12 17.93 -19.53
N PHE A 112 7.42 19.06 -19.39
CA PHE A 112 6.78 19.44 -18.14
C PHE A 112 5.66 18.46 -17.76
N ALA A 113 4.78 18.14 -18.71
CA ALA A 113 3.69 17.20 -18.47
C ALA A 113 4.23 15.80 -18.10
N GLU A 114 5.23 15.30 -18.82
CA GLU A 114 5.91 14.04 -18.48
C GLU A 114 6.57 14.08 -17.10
N PHE A 115 7.19 15.20 -16.73
CA PHE A 115 7.79 15.34 -15.42
C PHE A 115 6.76 15.23 -14.30
N ILE A 116 5.61 15.89 -14.44
CA ILE A 116 4.52 15.81 -13.46
C ILE A 116 3.96 14.39 -13.43
N ASP A 117 3.57 13.84 -14.56
CA ASP A 117 2.93 12.54 -14.65
C ASP A 117 3.86 11.39 -14.20
N TYR A 118 5.14 11.48 -14.53
CA TYR A 118 6.11 10.44 -14.20
C TYR A 118 6.78 10.63 -12.84
N ARG A 119 7.25 11.84 -12.52
CA ARG A 119 8.01 12.05 -11.28
C ARG A 119 7.14 12.32 -10.08
N LEU A 120 6.17 13.20 -10.21
CA LEU A 120 5.31 13.58 -9.09
C LEU A 120 4.31 12.46 -8.75
N LEU A 121 3.57 11.96 -9.75
CA LEU A 121 2.53 10.96 -9.50
C LEU A 121 3.11 9.58 -9.13
N VAL A 122 4.27 9.20 -9.67
CA VAL A 122 4.96 7.98 -9.21
C VAL A 122 5.46 8.13 -7.77
N ARG A 123 5.87 9.34 -7.35
CA ARG A 123 6.20 9.62 -5.95
C ARG A 123 4.97 9.58 -5.06
N LEU A 124 3.84 10.10 -5.53
CA LEU A 124 2.57 10.01 -4.81
C LEU A 124 2.18 8.55 -4.56
N ALA A 125 2.23 7.69 -5.58
CA ALA A 125 2.00 6.25 -5.43
C ALA A 125 2.99 5.57 -4.45
N THR A 126 4.22 6.07 -4.37
CA THR A 126 5.20 5.58 -3.38
C THR A 126 4.83 6.03 -1.95
N ALA A 127 4.40 7.27 -1.78
CA ALA A 127 3.93 7.80 -0.50
C ALA A 127 2.65 7.08 -0.04
N GLU A 128 1.74 6.79 -0.97
CA GLU A 128 0.54 5.98 -0.71
C GLU A 128 0.90 4.56 -0.25
N ASN A 129 1.80 3.87 -0.95
CA ASN A 129 2.29 2.56 -0.50
C ASN A 129 2.87 2.63 0.92
N GLN A 130 3.60 3.69 1.24
CA GLN A 130 4.14 3.90 2.58
C GLN A 130 3.03 4.14 3.61
N ALA A 131 2.06 4.98 3.31
CA ALA A 131 0.94 5.27 4.20
C ALA A 131 0.11 4.01 4.48
N LEU A 132 -0.21 3.22 3.45
CA LEU A 132 -1.01 2.01 3.58
C LEU A 132 -0.28 0.86 4.27
N THR A 133 1.05 0.80 4.22
CA THR A 133 1.84 -0.27 4.86
C THR A 133 2.38 0.12 6.22
N LEU A 134 3.15 1.21 6.30
CA LEU A 134 3.97 1.61 7.45
C LEU A 134 3.39 2.82 8.20
N GLY A 135 2.45 3.56 7.61
CA GLY A 135 1.85 4.74 8.23
C GLY A 135 1.24 4.42 9.59
N GLU A 136 0.96 5.43 10.39
CA GLU A 136 0.32 5.31 11.71
C GLU A 136 -0.97 4.47 11.64
N HIS A 137 -1.71 4.61 10.53
CA HIS A 137 -2.94 3.86 10.25
C HIS A 137 -2.74 2.75 9.22
N GLY A 138 -1.48 2.40 8.91
CA GLY A 138 -1.12 1.34 7.95
C GLY A 138 -1.28 -0.06 8.53
N ILE A 139 -1.31 -1.06 7.65
CA ILE A 139 -1.54 -2.46 8.04
C ILE A 139 -0.52 -2.95 9.07
N LEU A 140 0.77 -2.60 8.92
CA LEU A 140 1.84 -3.08 9.81
C LEU A 140 1.82 -2.43 11.20
N SER A 141 1.11 -1.33 11.36
CA SER A 141 0.95 -0.63 12.64
C SER A 141 -0.19 -1.18 13.48
N HIS A 142 -1.04 -2.07 12.91
CA HIS A 142 -2.19 -2.59 13.62
C HIS A 142 -1.77 -3.58 14.73
N PRO A 143 -2.29 -3.43 15.98
CA PRO A 143 -1.89 -4.26 17.12
C PRO A 143 -2.25 -5.74 16.97
N ASP A 144 -3.36 -6.06 16.30
CA ASP A 144 -3.83 -7.44 16.09
C ASP A 144 -3.21 -8.13 14.86
N LEU A 145 -2.29 -7.46 14.16
CA LEU A 145 -1.53 -8.07 13.08
C LEU A 145 -0.74 -9.28 13.59
N THR A 146 -0.83 -10.39 12.87
CA THR A 146 -0.05 -11.59 13.22
C THR A 146 1.40 -11.44 12.73
N ARG A 147 2.36 -11.56 13.65
CA ARG A 147 3.79 -11.64 13.32
C ARG A 147 4.21 -13.08 13.29
N LEU A 148 4.72 -13.53 12.14
CA LEU A 148 5.13 -14.91 11.90
C LEU A 148 6.66 -14.97 11.75
N PRO A 149 7.39 -15.39 12.78
CA PRO A 149 8.83 -15.59 12.66
C PRO A 149 9.12 -16.83 11.81
N TYR A 150 10.09 -16.74 10.89
CA TYR A 150 10.55 -17.88 10.10
C TYR A 150 12.06 -18.04 10.17
N ARG A 151 12.53 -19.27 9.90
CA ARG A 151 13.95 -19.62 9.81
C ARG A 151 14.26 -20.20 8.43
N GLY A 152 15.45 -19.92 7.93
CA GLY A 152 15.96 -20.50 6.70
C GLY A 152 15.43 -19.81 5.42
N ASP A 153 14.85 -20.56 4.50
CA ASP A 153 14.49 -20.06 3.16
C ASP A 153 13.27 -19.10 3.20
N PHE A 154 13.42 -17.96 2.55
CA PHE A 154 12.35 -16.95 2.43
C PHE A 154 11.06 -17.51 1.82
N VAL A 155 11.20 -18.33 0.76
CA VAL A 155 10.04 -18.92 0.07
C VAL A 155 9.30 -19.89 0.97
N ALA A 156 10.02 -20.71 1.75
CA ALA A 156 9.40 -21.58 2.74
C ALA A 156 8.61 -20.78 3.80
N GLY A 157 9.14 -19.63 4.22
CA GLY A 157 8.42 -18.70 5.10
C GLY A 157 7.15 -18.13 4.47
N VAL A 158 7.19 -17.75 3.19
CA VAL A 158 6.00 -17.29 2.44
C VAL A 158 4.94 -18.38 2.38
N LEU A 159 5.31 -19.62 2.04
CA LEU A 159 4.38 -20.73 1.99
C LEU A 159 3.77 -21.06 3.36
N ALA A 160 4.57 -20.94 4.43
CA ALA A 160 4.07 -21.08 5.80
C ALA A 160 3.03 -20.00 6.13
N ALA A 161 3.27 -18.74 5.75
CA ALA A 161 2.30 -17.67 5.96
C ALA A 161 1.01 -17.90 5.16
N CYS A 162 1.10 -18.36 3.91
CA CYS A 162 -0.07 -18.72 3.11
C CYS A 162 -0.88 -19.85 3.79
N ASN A 163 -0.19 -20.89 4.27
CA ASN A 163 -0.84 -21.99 4.99
C ASN A 163 -1.56 -21.49 6.26
N GLU A 164 -0.92 -20.66 7.08
CA GLU A 164 -1.54 -20.11 8.29
C GLU A 164 -2.81 -19.30 7.99
N ILE A 165 -2.81 -18.52 6.90
CA ILE A 165 -3.99 -17.77 6.45
C ILE A 165 -5.13 -18.73 6.08
N GLU A 166 -4.84 -19.80 5.36
CA GLU A 166 -5.86 -20.77 4.95
C GLU A 166 -6.38 -21.60 6.12
N GLN A 167 -5.54 -21.90 7.12
CA GLN A 167 -5.95 -22.60 8.34
C GLN A 167 -6.99 -21.82 9.16
N ILE A 168 -6.99 -20.49 9.09
CA ILE A 168 -8.01 -19.68 9.76
C ILE A 168 -9.24 -19.41 8.88
N GLY A 169 -9.34 -20.06 7.71
CA GLY A 169 -10.47 -19.93 6.79
C GLY A 169 -10.44 -18.69 5.88
N ALA A 170 -9.31 -17.98 5.84
CA ALA A 170 -9.08 -16.87 4.92
C ALA A 170 -8.38 -17.34 3.63
N THR A 171 -8.13 -16.44 2.71
CA THR A 171 -7.42 -16.71 1.45
C THR A 171 -6.12 -15.91 1.38
N ALA A 172 -5.02 -16.55 0.99
CA ALA A 172 -3.77 -15.86 0.67
C ALA A 172 -3.91 -15.07 -0.64
N HIS A 173 -4.80 -14.05 -0.62
CA HIS A 173 -5.19 -13.27 -1.78
C HIS A 173 -4.03 -12.48 -2.38
N ALA A 174 -3.19 -11.90 -1.52
CA ALA A 174 -2.07 -11.12 -2.00
C ALA A 174 -0.91 -11.09 -1.00
N MET A 175 0.27 -10.71 -1.53
CA MET A 175 1.44 -10.45 -0.71
C MET A 175 2.17 -9.18 -1.13
N ILE A 176 2.84 -8.57 -0.16
CA ILE A 176 3.74 -7.44 -0.37
C ILE A 176 5.14 -7.87 0.02
N VAL A 177 6.09 -7.75 -0.91
CA VAL A 177 7.48 -8.19 -0.72
C VAL A 177 8.47 -7.09 -1.10
N ASN A 178 9.69 -7.17 -0.57
CA ASN A 178 10.77 -6.29 -1.01
C ASN A 178 11.22 -6.69 -2.43
N PRO A 179 11.57 -5.74 -3.32
CA PRO A 179 12.14 -6.04 -4.63
C PRO A 179 13.40 -6.92 -4.57
N TYR A 180 14.20 -6.82 -3.49
CA TYR A 180 15.37 -7.69 -3.28
C TYR A 180 14.93 -9.16 -3.19
N ASP A 181 13.99 -9.50 -2.30
CA ASP A 181 13.52 -10.87 -2.11
C ASP A 181 12.81 -11.42 -3.34
N TRP A 182 12.08 -10.54 -4.07
CA TRP A 182 11.50 -10.92 -5.35
C TRP A 182 12.55 -11.42 -6.32
N TRP A 183 13.62 -10.64 -6.55
CA TRP A 183 14.62 -10.99 -7.57
C TRP A 183 15.55 -12.11 -7.13
N TYR A 184 15.96 -12.15 -5.86
CA TYR A 184 16.97 -13.11 -5.39
C TYR A 184 16.39 -14.38 -4.78
N SER A 185 15.15 -14.33 -4.27
CA SER A 185 14.56 -15.47 -3.58
C SER A 185 13.39 -16.11 -4.33
N MET A 186 12.65 -15.38 -5.15
CA MET A 186 11.41 -15.88 -5.77
C MET A 186 11.53 -16.10 -7.28
N VAL A 187 12.22 -15.21 -8.02
CA VAL A 187 12.35 -15.34 -9.49
C VAL A 187 13.06 -16.62 -9.86
N GLY A 188 12.49 -17.36 -10.82
CA GLY A 188 13.03 -18.65 -11.29
C GLY A 188 12.61 -19.86 -10.43
N ARG A 189 11.84 -19.67 -9.36
CA ARG A 189 11.28 -20.77 -8.57
C ARG A 189 9.85 -21.12 -9.03
N SER A 190 9.48 -22.39 -8.95
CA SER A 190 8.13 -22.89 -9.31
C SER A 190 7.02 -22.25 -8.49
N VAL A 191 7.32 -21.85 -7.27
CA VAL A 191 6.36 -21.20 -6.35
C VAL A 191 5.64 -20.01 -6.97
N LEU A 192 6.30 -19.23 -7.84
CA LEU A 192 5.65 -18.09 -8.50
C LEU A 192 4.53 -18.54 -9.45
N ALA A 193 4.72 -19.63 -10.18
CA ALA A 193 3.68 -20.18 -11.05
C ALA A 193 2.51 -20.73 -10.22
N GLU A 194 2.78 -21.35 -9.10
CA GLU A 194 1.79 -21.89 -8.18
C GLU A 194 0.97 -20.76 -7.52
N LEU A 195 1.62 -19.72 -7.01
CA LEU A 195 0.94 -18.55 -6.45
C LEU A 195 0.07 -17.85 -7.49
N ALA A 196 0.58 -17.69 -8.71
CA ALA A 196 -0.19 -17.10 -9.81
C ALA A 196 -1.39 -17.98 -10.22
N ALA A 197 -1.23 -19.32 -10.25
CA ALA A 197 -2.31 -20.24 -10.54
C ALA A 197 -3.43 -20.20 -9.47
N ASN A 198 -3.05 -19.93 -8.22
CA ASN A 198 -3.99 -19.72 -7.12
C ASN A 198 -4.58 -18.30 -7.08
N GLY A 199 -4.21 -17.42 -8.01
CA GLY A 199 -4.69 -16.04 -8.09
C GLY A 199 -4.07 -15.08 -7.07
N THR A 200 -2.96 -15.48 -6.41
CA THR A 200 -2.28 -14.62 -5.44
C THR A 200 -1.57 -13.47 -6.14
N LEU A 201 -1.93 -12.24 -5.80
CA LEU A 201 -1.33 -11.01 -6.32
C LEU A 201 -0.04 -10.68 -5.57
N ILE A 202 0.96 -10.13 -6.27
CA ILE A 202 2.23 -9.77 -5.65
C ILE A 202 2.56 -8.30 -5.92
N SER A 203 2.60 -7.51 -4.84
CA SER A 203 3.07 -6.14 -4.86
C SER A 203 4.53 -6.07 -4.40
N ARG A 204 5.35 -5.30 -5.13
CA ARG A 204 6.78 -5.14 -4.84
C ARG A 204 7.05 -3.72 -4.39
N THR A 205 7.42 -3.54 -3.13
CA THR A 205 7.72 -2.22 -2.59
C THR A 205 8.87 -2.23 -1.59
N ARG A 206 9.65 -1.15 -1.57
CA ARG A 206 10.72 -0.93 -0.59
C ARG A 206 10.18 -0.64 0.84
N MET A 207 8.87 -0.49 0.99
CA MET A 207 8.24 -0.27 2.30
C MET A 207 8.29 -1.54 3.16
N ILE A 208 8.49 -2.69 2.56
CA ILE A 208 8.80 -3.93 3.28
C ILE A 208 10.32 -4.10 3.31
N ALA A 209 10.88 -4.39 4.47
CA ALA A 209 12.31 -4.64 4.62
C ALA A 209 12.73 -5.95 3.92
N PRO A 210 13.98 -6.07 3.43
CA PRO A 210 14.49 -7.34 2.92
C PRO A 210 14.33 -8.48 3.94
N GLY A 211 14.01 -9.66 3.47
CA GLY A 211 13.69 -10.82 4.31
C GLY A 211 12.30 -10.79 4.96
N HIS A 212 11.50 -9.76 4.71
CA HIS A 212 10.15 -9.64 5.25
C HIS A 212 9.10 -9.72 4.16
N ALA A 213 7.91 -10.19 4.50
CA ALA A 213 6.74 -10.13 3.64
C ALA A 213 5.47 -9.89 4.45
N LEU A 214 4.51 -9.21 3.85
CA LEU A 214 3.15 -9.12 4.37
C LEU A 214 2.26 -9.96 3.44
N VAL A 215 1.66 -11.02 3.98
CA VAL A 215 0.73 -11.90 3.26
C VAL A 215 -0.64 -11.76 3.90
N GLY A 216 -1.71 -11.72 3.08
CA GLY A 216 -3.03 -11.53 3.67
C GLY A 216 -4.20 -11.61 2.69
N ASP A 217 -5.39 -11.61 3.27
CA ASP A 217 -6.65 -11.50 2.54
C ASP A 217 -7.04 -10.02 2.33
N PHE A 218 -6.32 -9.37 1.43
CA PHE A 218 -6.57 -7.96 1.11
C PHE A 218 -7.95 -7.70 0.51
N ALA A 219 -8.53 -8.68 -0.18
CA ALA A 219 -9.81 -8.53 -0.85
C ALA A 219 -10.99 -8.41 0.13
N VAL A 220 -10.90 -9.08 1.28
CA VAL A 220 -11.95 -9.12 2.29
C VAL A 220 -11.54 -8.39 3.56
N GLY A 221 -10.28 -8.56 3.99
CA GLY A 221 -9.77 -8.08 5.27
C GLY A 221 -9.59 -6.56 5.36
N ALA A 222 -9.45 -5.86 4.23
CA ALA A 222 -9.23 -4.42 4.22
C ALA A 222 -9.99 -3.69 3.11
N ARG A 223 -10.23 -2.39 3.31
CA ARG A 223 -10.83 -1.47 2.32
C ARG A 223 -10.03 -0.18 2.29
N LEU A 224 -9.73 0.29 1.09
CA LEU A 224 -9.24 1.64 0.88
C LEU A 224 -10.44 2.59 0.88
N LEU A 225 -10.42 3.58 1.75
CA LEU A 225 -11.39 4.67 1.79
C LEU A 225 -10.86 5.80 0.90
N ASP A 226 -11.60 6.15 -0.13
CA ASP A 226 -11.23 7.19 -1.09
C ASP A 226 -12.08 8.44 -0.86
N GLY A 227 -11.44 9.55 -0.52
CA GLY A 227 -12.08 10.83 -0.28
C GLY A 227 -12.55 11.54 -1.54
N GLY A 228 -12.23 11.01 -2.73
CA GLY A 228 -12.55 11.62 -4.02
C GLY A 228 -11.90 13.01 -4.20
N ARG A 229 -10.83 13.30 -3.45
CA ARG A 229 -10.11 14.57 -3.50
C ARG A 229 -8.67 14.29 -3.91
N SER A 230 -8.34 14.66 -5.14
CA SER A 230 -6.98 14.56 -5.68
C SER A 230 -6.62 15.86 -6.37
N GLU A 231 -5.48 16.43 -6.02
CA GLU A 231 -5.11 17.77 -6.44
C GLU A 231 -3.60 17.89 -6.68
N ILE A 232 -3.23 18.61 -7.73
CA ILE A 232 -1.87 19.10 -7.94
C ILE A 232 -1.91 20.61 -7.80
N ARG A 233 -1.02 21.18 -6.97
CA ARG A 233 -0.94 22.62 -6.75
C ARG A 233 0.48 23.08 -6.43
N VAL A 234 0.73 24.37 -6.57
CA VAL A 234 1.94 25.01 -6.06
C VAL A 234 1.70 25.43 -4.61
N GLU A 235 2.64 25.09 -3.73
CA GLU A 235 2.54 25.42 -2.30
C GLU A 235 3.94 25.52 -1.68
N GLU A 236 4.07 26.26 -0.58
CA GLU A 236 5.28 26.25 0.23
C GLU A 236 5.37 24.92 1.00
N PRO A 237 6.41 24.11 0.77
CA PRO A 237 6.53 22.83 1.44
C PRO A 237 6.85 23.00 2.94
N PRO A 238 6.48 22.01 3.79
CA PRO A 238 6.86 22.02 5.20
C PRO A 238 8.38 22.17 5.38
N PRO A 239 8.84 22.83 6.47
CA PRO A 239 10.25 22.94 6.76
C PRO A 239 10.96 21.58 6.77
N GLY A 240 12.13 21.51 6.14
CA GLY A 240 12.91 20.27 6.05
C GLY A 240 12.53 19.34 4.89
N THR A 241 11.50 19.63 4.12
CA THR A 241 11.15 18.88 2.90
C THR A 241 12.24 18.98 1.83
N PHE A 242 12.84 20.17 1.69
CA PHE A 242 13.94 20.44 0.78
C PHE A 242 15.07 21.20 1.50
N ALA A 243 16.29 21.03 1.00
CA ALA A 243 17.47 21.72 1.57
C ALA A 243 17.41 23.25 1.43
N THR A 244 16.74 23.75 0.38
CA THR A 244 16.58 25.18 0.11
C THR A 244 15.11 25.57 0.26
N PRO A 245 14.74 26.67 0.89
CA PRO A 245 13.38 27.19 0.91
C PRO A 245 12.87 27.56 -0.49
N GLY A 246 11.55 27.66 -0.65
CA GLY A 246 10.89 28.13 -1.86
C GLY A 246 9.77 27.21 -2.33
N PRO A 247 8.90 27.70 -3.22
CA PRO A 247 7.70 26.98 -3.65
C PRO A 247 8.03 25.65 -4.34
N ALA A 248 7.13 24.71 -4.19
CA ALA A 248 7.22 23.39 -4.80
C ALA A 248 5.85 22.95 -5.30
N VAL A 249 5.82 21.97 -6.17
CA VAL A 249 4.57 21.32 -6.61
C VAL A 249 4.28 20.15 -5.69
N VAL A 250 3.08 20.11 -5.18
CA VAL A 250 2.54 19.02 -4.38
C VAL A 250 1.42 18.32 -5.13
N ALA A 251 1.45 16.99 -5.15
CA ALA A 251 0.27 16.18 -5.44
C ALA A 251 -0.25 15.60 -4.13
N GLU A 252 -1.55 15.65 -3.93
CA GLU A 252 -2.24 15.22 -2.72
C GLU A 252 -3.45 14.38 -3.07
N VAL A 253 -3.67 13.31 -2.31
CA VAL A 253 -4.90 12.52 -2.29
C VAL A 253 -5.36 12.33 -0.85
N TRP A 254 -6.67 12.22 -0.62
CA TRP A 254 -7.25 12.00 0.69
C TRP A 254 -7.76 10.58 0.79
N GLU A 255 -7.13 9.79 1.62
CA GLU A 255 -7.38 8.35 1.75
C GLU A 255 -7.36 7.89 3.19
N GLY A 256 -7.99 6.75 3.43
CA GLY A 256 -7.96 6.05 4.71
C GLY A 256 -7.95 4.54 4.51
N LEU A 257 -7.64 3.80 5.56
CA LEU A 257 -7.63 2.34 5.54
C LEU A 257 -8.58 1.81 6.60
N ALA A 258 -9.62 1.09 6.17
CA ALA A 258 -10.49 0.33 7.05
C ALA A 258 -10.02 -1.13 7.09
N LEU A 259 -9.43 -1.55 8.19
CA LEU A 259 -8.92 -2.91 8.39
C LEU A 259 -9.97 -3.73 9.16
N HIS A 260 -10.78 -4.51 8.43
CA HIS A 260 -11.89 -5.28 8.99
C HIS A 260 -11.43 -6.55 9.72
N LEU A 261 -10.45 -7.25 9.12
CA LEU A 261 -9.96 -8.55 9.59
C LEU A 261 -8.43 -8.50 9.77
N PRO A 262 -7.91 -7.80 10.78
CA PRO A 262 -6.47 -7.64 10.99
C PRO A 262 -5.78 -9.00 11.22
N THR A 263 -6.48 -9.99 11.78
CA THR A 263 -5.96 -11.34 12.00
C THR A 263 -5.74 -12.14 10.71
N HIS A 264 -6.32 -11.69 9.57
CA HIS A 264 -6.11 -12.29 8.25
C HIS A 264 -4.86 -11.75 7.54
N PHE A 265 -4.01 -11.02 8.26
CA PHE A 265 -2.74 -10.50 7.75
C PHE A 265 -1.58 -11.02 8.59
N PHE A 266 -0.58 -11.59 7.91
CA PHE A 266 0.60 -12.17 8.51
C PHE A 266 1.84 -11.42 8.04
N TYR A 267 2.56 -10.83 8.99
CA TYR A 267 3.84 -10.18 8.72
C TYR A 267 4.98 -11.15 9.05
N MET A 268 5.58 -11.68 8.00
CA MET A 268 6.75 -12.53 8.07
C MET A 268 7.97 -11.76 8.54
N THR A 269 8.70 -12.29 9.52
CA THR A 269 9.95 -11.72 10.01
C THR A 269 11.03 -12.80 10.11
N PRO A 270 12.26 -12.58 9.59
CA PRO A 270 13.33 -13.53 9.76
C PRO A 270 13.74 -13.60 11.25
N VAL A 271 13.98 -14.81 11.75
CA VAL A 271 14.67 -14.98 13.03
C VAL A 271 16.14 -14.75 12.77
N VAL A 272 16.65 -13.64 13.29
CA VAL A 272 18.09 -13.33 13.22
C VAL A 272 18.76 -14.09 14.36
N ASP A 273 19.51 -15.15 14.04
CA ASP A 273 20.42 -15.75 15.02
C ASP A 273 21.55 -14.74 15.30
N GLU A 274 21.94 -14.59 16.58
CA GLU A 274 23.01 -13.68 16.98
C GLU A 274 24.28 -14.00 16.16
N GLY A 275 24.63 -13.15 15.21
CA GLY A 275 25.78 -13.35 14.30
C GLY A 275 25.48 -13.22 12.81
N TRP A 276 24.21 -13.14 12.39
CA TRP A 276 23.85 -12.87 11.00
C TRP A 276 23.79 -11.37 10.73
N THR A 277 24.66 -10.86 9.87
CA THR A 277 24.58 -9.51 9.29
C THR A 277 24.13 -9.61 7.85
N PRO A 278 23.06 -8.92 7.43
CA PRO A 278 22.71 -8.86 6.02
C PRO A 278 23.85 -8.24 5.23
N ARG A 279 24.24 -8.87 4.14
CA ARG A 279 25.23 -8.35 3.18
C ARG A 279 24.60 -7.32 2.27
#